data_d86f00729226110f396974a79de541be
#
_entry.id   d86f00729226110f396974a79de541be
#
_cell.length_a   1.000
_cell.length_b   1.000
_cell.length_c   1.000
_cell.angle_alpha   90.00
_cell.angle_beta   90.00
_cell.angle_gamma   90.00
#
_symmetry.space_group_name_H-M   'P 1'
#
loop_
_entity.id
_entity.type
_entity.pdbx_description
1 polymer ?
#
loop_
_entity_poly.entity_id
_entity_poly.type
_entity_poly.pdbx_seq_one_letter_code
_entity_poly.pdbx_strand_id
1 'polypeptide(L)' 'MASNYITKEQRKILIDSYMECADEMGLDDLDETQARLETLSNTKLIAECVAFMPDCLEEI' A
#
# COMPACT_ATOMS: atom_id res chain seq x y z
N MET A 1 3.82 -5.11 20.59
CA MET A 1 4.65 -4.12 19.90
C MET A 1 4.38 -4.16 18.39
N ALA A 2 4.06 -3.03 17.83
CA ALA A 2 3.81 -2.98 16.41
C ALA A 2 5.11 -3.21 15.65
N SER A 3 5.07 -4.11 14.69
CA SER A 3 6.23 -4.39 13.87
C SER A 3 6.04 -3.73 12.51
N ASN A 4 7.03 -2.95 12.09
CA ASN A 4 7.02 -2.36 10.76
C ASN A 4 7.67 -3.28 9.75
N TYR A 5 7.97 -4.50 10.18
CA TYR A 5 8.59 -5.47 9.31
C TYR A 5 7.53 -6.26 8.54
N ILE A 6 7.62 -6.21 7.22
CA ILE A 6 6.74 -6.99 6.37
C ILE A 6 7.58 -7.65 5.28
N THR A 7 7.10 -8.77 4.78
CA THR A 7 7.80 -9.50 3.72
C THR A 7 7.53 -8.84 2.36
N LYS A 8 8.30 -9.28 1.36
CA LYS A 8 8.07 -8.79 0.00
C LYS A 8 6.67 -9.14 -0.48
N GLU A 9 6.17 -10.30 -0.11
CA GLU A 9 4.81 -10.69 -0.48
C GLU A 9 3.78 -9.80 0.16
N GLN A 10 3.99 -9.46 1.43
CA GLN A 10 3.06 -8.58 2.13
C GLN A 10 3.08 -7.18 1.53
N ARG A 11 4.27 -6.70 1.15
CA ARG A 11 4.37 -5.42 0.47
C ARG A 11 3.58 -5.44 -0.83
N LYS A 12 3.70 -6.53 -1.58
CA LYS A 12 2.97 -6.66 -2.84
C LYS A 12 1.46 -6.64 -2.61
N ILE A 13 1.00 -7.35 -1.58
CA ILE A 13 -0.43 -7.36 -1.24
C ILE A 13 -0.91 -5.95 -0.91
N LEU A 14 -0.16 -5.23 -0.10
CA LEU A 14 -0.52 -3.87 0.28
C LEU A 14 -0.57 -2.96 -0.94
N ILE A 15 0.44 -3.05 -1.80
CA ILE A 15 0.49 -2.22 -3.00
C ILE A 15 -0.66 -2.57 -3.94
N ASP A 16 -0.91 -3.86 -4.16
CA ASP A 16 -1.99 -4.30 -5.02
C ASP A 16 -3.34 -3.79 -4.51
N SER A 17 -3.57 -3.90 -3.21
CA SER A 17 -4.82 -3.43 -2.61
C SER A 17 -4.96 -1.92 -2.75
N TYR A 18 -3.87 -1.20 -2.53
CA TYR A 18 -3.87 0.25 -2.69
C TYR A 18 -4.21 0.63 -4.12
N MET A 19 -3.56 -0.04 -5.08
CA MET A 19 -3.77 0.27 -6.50
C MET A 19 -5.19 -0.05 -6.93
N GLU A 20 -5.75 -1.12 -6.40
CA GLU A 20 -7.13 -1.48 -6.72
C GLU A 20 -8.11 -0.41 -6.24
N CYS A 21 -7.93 0.07 -5.02
CA CYS A 21 -8.75 1.15 -4.49
C CYS A 21 -8.54 2.43 -5.29
N ALA A 22 -7.30 2.73 -5.65
CA ALA A 22 -7.00 3.93 -6.42
C ALA A 22 -7.68 3.88 -7.80
N ASP A 23 -7.70 2.70 -8.42
CA ASP A 23 -8.35 2.52 -9.70
C ASP A 23 -9.86 2.75 -9.57
N GLU A 24 -10.46 2.21 -8.53
CA GLU A 24 -11.89 2.38 -8.28
C GLU A 24 -12.24 3.84 -8.01
N MET A 25 -11.34 4.59 -7.40
CA MET A 25 -11.56 6.00 -7.12
C MET A 25 -11.32 6.89 -8.34
N GLY A 26 -10.82 6.30 -9.41
CA GLY A 26 -10.60 7.05 -10.65
C GLY A 26 -9.34 7.88 -10.69
N LEU A 27 -8.31 7.47 -9.95
CA LEU A 27 -7.03 8.16 -10.01
C LEU A 27 -6.39 7.95 -11.37
N ASP A 28 -5.80 9.02 -11.92
CA ASP A 28 -5.26 8.98 -13.28
C ASP A 28 -3.82 8.48 -13.35
N ASP A 29 -3.03 8.75 -12.32
CA ASP A 29 -1.59 8.47 -12.36
C ASP A 29 -1.26 7.15 -11.65
N LEU A 30 -1.89 6.07 -12.07
CA LEU A 30 -1.72 4.78 -11.41
C LEU A 30 -0.28 4.26 -11.48
N ASP A 31 0.35 4.40 -12.65
CA ASP A 31 1.73 3.95 -12.81
C ASP A 31 2.68 4.70 -11.90
N GLU A 32 2.51 6.01 -11.82
CA GLU A 32 3.34 6.84 -10.97
C GLU A 32 3.09 6.54 -9.50
N THR A 33 1.83 6.34 -9.14
CA THR A 33 1.46 5.99 -7.77
C THR A 33 2.10 4.68 -7.36
N GLN A 34 2.04 3.67 -8.23
CA GLN A 34 2.64 2.38 -7.94
C GLN A 34 4.16 2.51 -7.77
N ALA A 35 4.81 3.24 -8.66
CA ALA A 35 6.25 3.44 -8.57
C ALA A 35 6.63 4.10 -7.25
N ARG A 36 5.85 5.11 -6.82
CA ARG A 36 6.08 5.77 -5.55
C ARG A 36 5.95 4.80 -4.38
N LEU A 37 4.90 3.99 -4.40
CA LEU A 37 4.68 3.02 -3.32
C LEU A 37 5.81 2.01 -3.24
N GLU A 38 6.34 1.60 -4.38
CA GLU A 38 7.43 0.63 -4.41
C GLU A 38 8.73 1.18 -3.85
N THR A 39 8.89 2.49 -3.84
CA THR A 39 10.10 3.12 -3.31
C THR A 39 9.99 3.43 -1.81
N LEU A 40 8.82 3.32 -1.24
CA LEU A 40 8.63 3.62 0.18
C LEU A 40 9.20 2.53 1.06
N SER A 41 9.71 2.92 2.23
CA SER A 41 10.10 1.97 3.24
C SER A 41 8.87 1.25 3.79
N ASN A 42 9.09 0.14 4.51
CA ASN A 42 7.97 -0.59 5.09
C ASN A 42 7.12 0.30 5.98
N THR A 43 7.76 1.09 6.83
CA THR A 43 7.04 1.99 7.73
C THR A 43 6.18 2.98 6.96
N LYS A 44 6.74 3.60 5.94
CA LYS A 44 6.00 4.59 5.16
C LYS A 44 4.92 3.95 4.32
N LEU A 45 5.19 2.78 3.77
CA LEU A 45 4.19 2.06 2.99
C LEU A 45 2.98 1.71 3.85
N ILE A 46 3.23 1.18 5.04
CA ILE A 46 2.15 0.84 5.97
C ILE A 46 1.36 2.10 6.33
N ALA A 47 2.04 3.20 6.61
CA ALA A 47 1.37 4.45 6.97
C ALA A 47 0.48 4.95 5.85
N GLU A 48 0.96 4.88 4.60
CA GLU A 48 0.17 5.29 3.46
C GLU A 48 -1.05 4.41 3.28
N CYS A 49 -0.86 3.11 3.40
CA CYS A 49 -1.96 2.17 3.24
C CYS A 49 -3.02 2.34 4.33
N VAL A 50 -2.59 2.54 5.56
CA VAL A 50 -3.53 2.73 6.67
C VAL A 50 -4.31 4.03 6.50
N ALA A 51 -3.65 5.09 6.03
CA ALA A 51 -4.33 6.37 5.81
C ALA A 51 -5.34 6.28 4.67
N PHE A 52 -5.02 5.51 3.64
CA PHE A 52 -5.87 5.40 2.46
C PHE A 52 -6.93 4.30 2.62
N MET A 53 -6.53 3.17 3.20
CA MET A 53 -7.37 2.00 3.39
C MET A 53 -7.21 1.49 4.82
N PRO A 54 -7.99 2.02 5.78
CA PRO A 54 -7.81 1.61 7.19
C PRO A 54 -7.87 0.11 7.41
N ASP A 55 -8.58 -0.61 6.55
CA ASP A 55 -8.74 -2.05 6.70
C ASP A 55 -7.67 -2.87 5.99
N CYS A 56 -6.69 -2.23 5.35
CA CYS A 56 -5.73 -2.95 4.54
C CYS A 56 -4.90 -3.96 5.34
N LEU A 57 -4.64 -3.68 6.60
CA LEU A 57 -3.83 -4.56 7.43
C LEU A 57 -4.54 -5.86 7.78
N GLU A 58 -5.85 -5.90 7.65
CA GLU A 58 -6.60 -7.12 7.93
C GLU A 58 -6.40 -8.17 6.83
N GLU A 59 -5.92 -7.76 5.68
CA GLU A 59 -5.73 -8.67 4.55
C GLU A 59 -4.38 -9.37 4.58
N ILE A 60 -3.50 -8.93 5.47
CA ILE A 60 -2.17 -9.55 5.57
C ILE A 60 -1.91 -10.12 6.99
#